data_c06bdfe32ce824b726ff946452ee4abd
#
_entry.id   c06bdfe32ce824b726ff946452ee4abd
#
_cell.length_a   1.000
_cell.length_b   1.000
_cell.length_c   1.000
_cell.angle_alpha   90.00
_cell.angle_beta   90.00
_cell.angle_gamma   90.00
#
_symmetry.space_group_name_H-M   'P 1'
#
loop_
_entity.id
_entity.type
_entity.pdbx_description
1 polymer ?
#
loop_
_entity_poly.entity_id
_entity_poly.type
_entity_poly.pdbx_seq_one_letter_code
_entity_poly.pdbx_strand_id
1 'polypeptide(L)'
;MKRLHGFVFAALTAVLAPVQAAEDSPASSAAATVAPLHAPKAARKKKAPPAHDPAAFRYVNIAGFGEVAVYKPAGESRGLALFASGDGGWNLGVLDMAHEAVGLGYWVAGFATPQFLKALDAAEGECSDADGWIAKLSDAIVRAFGLPIDTKPIVIGYSSGATVVYAVLAEDAGHTLGGGVSLGFCPDLLIKKPFCPGRGGLTQQKQQVAPFGYVFDKRETVQAPWRILQGEADQVCDPKFAPAFVEGQADAKAVMLPKVGHGFGVPKNWMPQYRDSVREVLEAKH
;
A
#
# COMPACT_ATOMS: atom_id res chain seq x y z
N MET A 1 -54.47 50.75 -6.97
CA MET A 1 -54.58 51.45 -8.25
C MET A 1 -54.12 50.54 -9.37
N LYS A 2 -55.02 50.32 -10.31
CA LYS A 2 -54.91 49.47 -11.48
C LYS A 2 -53.86 50.00 -12.45
N ARG A 3 -53.12 49.15 -13.14
CA ARG A 3 -52.94 49.24 -14.60
C ARG A 3 -52.52 47.88 -15.19
N LEU A 4 -53.40 47.34 -16.00
CA LEU A 4 -53.20 46.30 -17.02
C LEU A 4 -52.49 46.93 -18.24
N HIS A 5 -51.70 46.15 -18.96
CA HIS A 5 -51.44 46.18 -20.40
C HIS A 5 -50.53 44.97 -20.68
N GLY A 6 -50.63 44.10 -21.64
CA GLY A 6 -51.42 44.01 -22.86
C GLY A 6 -50.73 42.92 -23.68
N PHE A 7 -51.53 41.92 -24.10
CA PHE A 7 -51.05 40.78 -24.92
C PHE A 7 -50.72 41.26 -26.35
N VAL A 8 -49.60 40.77 -26.91
CA VAL A 8 -49.40 40.72 -28.35
C VAL A 8 -49.06 39.30 -28.75
N PHE A 9 -49.97 38.67 -29.49
CA PHE A 9 -49.77 37.41 -30.20
C PHE A 9 -49.05 37.71 -31.53
N ALA A 10 -47.92 37.04 -31.80
CA ALA A 10 -47.36 36.94 -33.12
C ALA A 10 -47.40 35.48 -33.59
N ALA A 11 -48.23 35.19 -34.55
CA ALA A 11 -48.26 33.91 -35.23
C ALA A 11 -47.12 33.84 -36.22
N LEU A 12 -46.33 32.78 -36.16
CA LEU A 12 -45.36 32.47 -37.20
C LEU A 12 -45.67 31.11 -37.83
N THR A 13 -45.92 31.18 -39.12
CA THR A 13 -46.25 30.09 -40.05
C THR A 13 -45.09 29.11 -40.21
N ALA A 14 -45.39 27.83 -40.08
CA ALA A 14 -44.47 26.73 -40.37
C ALA A 14 -44.33 26.51 -41.88
N VAL A 15 -43.08 26.51 -42.32
CA VAL A 15 -42.71 26.03 -43.66
C VAL A 15 -42.13 24.61 -43.49
N LEU A 16 -42.87 23.64 -44.06
CA LEU A 16 -42.41 22.24 -44.15
C LEU A 16 -41.43 22.12 -45.33
N ALA A 17 -40.19 21.71 -45.06
CA ALA A 17 -39.25 21.21 -46.08
C ALA A 17 -39.09 19.69 -45.94
N PRO A 18 -38.89 18.95 -47.04
CA PRO A 18 -38.89 17.48 -47.02
C PRO A 18 -37.62 16.90 -46.44
N VAL A 19 -37.82 15.88 -45.63
CA VAL A 19 -36.75 15.04 -45.04
C VAL A 19 -36.21 14.11 -46.13
N GLN A 20 -34.93 14.24 -46.49
CA GLN A 20 -34.19 13.22 -47.20
C GLN A 20 -33.65 12.21 -46.20
N ALA A 21 -34.00 10.96 -46.42
CA ALA A 21 -33.43 9.83 -45.70
C ALA A 21 -31.95 9.70 -46.07
N ALA A 22 -31.07 9.79 -45.03
CA ALA A 22 -29.68 9.41 -45.13
C ALA A 22 -29.53 8.04 -44.47
N GLU A 23 -28.89 7.14 -45.21
CA GLU A 23 -28.67 5.74 -44.88
C GLU A 23 -27.81 5.57 -43.63
N ASP A 24 -28.19 4.59 -42.80
CA ASP A 24 -27.51 4.13 -41.61
C ASP A 24 -26.10 3.60 -41.90
N SER A 25 -25.10 4.29 -41.39
CA SER A 25 -23.78 3.69 -41.14
C SER A 25 -23.72 3.26 -39.69
N PRO A 26 -23.32 2.01 -39.38
CA PRO A 26 -23.23 1.54 -38.01
C PRO A 26 -22.09 2.25 -37.31
N ALA A 27 -22.42 3.03 -36.30
CA ALA A 27 -21.47 3.59 -35.35
C ALA A 27 -20.75 2.44 -34.61
N SER A 28 -19.47 2.26 -34.92
CA SER A 28 -18.55 1.40 -34.16
C SER A 28 -18.44 1.94 -32.73
N SER A 29 -19.15 1.30 -31.80
CA SER A 29 -18.98 1.49 -30.39
C SER A 29 -17.59 0.96 -29.98
N ALA A 30 -16.59 1.83 -29.93
CA ALA A 30 -15.34 1.53 -29.31
C ALA A 30 -15.57 1.45 -27.78
N ALA A 31 -15.87 0.24 -27.30
CA ALA A 31 -15.78 -0.06 -25.88
C ALA A 31 -14.31 0.15 -25.46
N ALA A 32 -14.08 1.16 -24.65
CA ALA A 32 -12.77 1.36 -24.01
C ALA A 32 -12.51 0.14 -23.13
N THR A 33 -11.68 -0.76 -23.61
CA THR A 33 -11.19 -1.92 -22.85
C THR A 33 -10.24 -1.37 -21.80
N VAL A 34 -10.70 -1.28 -20.56
CA VAL A 34 -9.84 -1.02 -19.42
C VAL A 34 -8.89 -2.20 -19.31
N ALA A 35 -7.61 -1.98 -19.56
CA ALA A 35 -6.59 -3.01 -19.42
C ALA A 35 -6.58 -3.48 -17.97
N PRO A 36 -6.51 -4.83 -17.70
CA PRO A 36 -6.44 -5.35 -16.35
C PRO A 36 -5.17 -4.83 -15.68
N LEU A 37 -5.30 -4.34 -14.44
CA LEU A 37 -4.22 -3.80 -13.62
C LEU A 37 -3.06 -4.77 -13.37
N HIS A 38 -3.27 -6.07 -13.60
CA HIS A 38 -2.23 -7.09 -13.52
C HIS A 38 -2.37 -8.11 -14.67
N ALA A 39 -1.34 -8.25 -15.47
CA ALA A 39 -1.26 -9.35 -16.44
C ALA A 39 -1.16 -10.70 -15.70
N PRO A 40 -1.89 -11.76 -16.14
CA PRO A 40 -1.78 -13.07 -15.51
C PRO A 40 -0.35 -13.59 -15.64
N LYS A 41 0.34 -13.77 -14.51
CA LYS A 41 1.68 -14.37 -14.48
C LYS A 41 1.58 -15.83 -14.93
N ALA A 42 2.34 -16.21 -15.97
CA ALA A 42 2.52 -17.59 -16.40
C ALA A 42 2.92 -18.47 -15.22
N ALA A 43 2.37 -19.69 -15.14
CA ALA A 43 2.61 -20.65 -14.08
C ALA A 43 4.11 -20.89 -13.87
N ARG A 44 4.66 -20.37 -12.79
CA ARG A 44 6.06 -20.53 -12.42
C ARG A 44 6.29 -21.91 -11.83
N LYS A 45 7.27 -22.65 -12.35
CA LYS A 45 7.78 -23.89 -11.74
C LYS A 45 8.05 -23.63 -10.25
N LYS A 46 7.63 -24.56 -9.35
CA LYS A 46 7.92 -24.49 -7.91
C LYS A 46 9.42 -24.33 -7.72
N LYS A 47 9.84 -23.15 -7.30
CA LYS A 47 11.24 -22.88 -6.90
C LYS A 47 11.45 -23.54 -5.54
N ALA A 48 12.66 -24.06 -5.31
CA ALA A 48 13.08 -24.48 -3.97
C ALA A 48 12.84 -23.33 -2.97
N PRO A 49 12.48 -23.62 -1.71
CA PRO A 49 12.35 -22.58 -0.71
C PRO A 49 13.64 -21.74 -0.70
N PRO A 50 13.53 -20.41 -0.60
CA PRO A 50 14.72 -19.56 -0.54
C PRO A 50 15.58 -19.99 0.64
N ALA A 51 16.89 -20.08 0.43
CA ALA A 51 17.82 -20.28 1.53
C ALA A 51 17.67 -19.13 2.54
N HIS A 52 17.78 -19.43 3.83
CA HIS A 52 17.80 -18.42 4.87
C HIS A 52 18.89 -17.38 4.58
N ASP A 53 18.59 -16.11 4.82
CA ASP A 53 19.57 -15.04 4.73
C ASP A 53 20.62 -15.23 5.83
N PRO A 54 21.92 -15.42 5.49
CA PRO A 54 22.97 -15.63 6.48
C PRO A 54 23.22 -14.39 7.36
N ALA A 55 22.75 -13.21 6.96
CA ALA A 55 22.85 -11.99 7.74
C ALA A 55 21.76 -11.89 8.82
N ALA A 56 20.71 -12.74 8.79
CA ALA A 56 19.71 -12.77 9.82
C ALA A 56 20.31 -13.26 11.15
N PHE A 57 20.02 -12.51 12.21
CA PHE A 57 20.39 -12.89 13.58
C PHE A 57 19.66 -14.16 14.03
N ARG A 58 18.38 -14.26 13.70
CA ARG A 58 17.54 -15.42 14.02
C ARG A 58 16.30 -15.47 13.12
N TYR A 59 15.80 -16.69 12.91
CA TYR A 59 14.47 -16.95 12.39
C TYR A 59 13.55 -17.43 13.52
N VAL A 60 12.36 -16.86 13.61
CA VAL A 60 11.36 -17.24 14.62
C VAL A 60 10.02 -17.51 13.95
N ASN A 61 9.33 -18.57 14.38
CA ASN A 61 7.97 -18.84 13.93
C ASN A 61 6.96 -18.06 14.76
N ILE A 62 6.16 -17.22 14.11
CA ILE A 62 5.11 -16.44 14.75
C ILE A 62 3.78 -16.77 14.10
N ALA A 63 2.77 -17.06 14.92
CA ALA A 63 1.43 -17.40 14.46
C ALA A 63 0.89 -16.31 13.52
N GLY A 64 0.39 -16.74 12.35
CA GLY A 64 -0.12 -15.84 11.31
C GLY A 64 0.92 -15.28 10.35
N PHE A 65 2.19 -15.16 10.77
CA PHE A 65 3.28 -14.66 9.94
C PHE A 65 4.16 -15.78 9.36
N GLY A 66 4.12 -16.96 10.00
CA GLY A 66 5.06 -18.04 9.69
C GLY A 66 6.46 -17.70 10.16
N GLU A 67 7.45 -17.97 9.34
CA GLU A 67 8.84 -17.70 9.65
C GLU A 67 9.16 -16.21 9.44
N VAL A 68 9.59 -15.55 10.51
CA VAL A 68 10.01 -14.15 10.57
C VAL A 68 11.52 -14.09 10.68
N ALA A 69 12.17 -13.37 9.78
CA ALA A 69 13.61 -13.13 9.80
C ALA A 69 13.91 -11.93 10.71
N VAL A 70 14.67 -12.15 11.77
CA VAL A 70 15.04 -11.09 12.72
C VAL A 70 16.49 -10.72 12.53
N TYR A 71 16.75 -9.43 12.39
CA TYR A 71 18.08 -8.83 12.24
C TYR A 71 18.36 -7.91 13.40
N LYS A 72 19.61 -7.94 13.88
CA LYS A 72 20.08 -7.13 15.00
C LYS A 72 21.05 -6.06 14.48
N PRO A 73 20.90 -4.79 14.87
CA PRO A 73 21.90 -3.76 14.54
C PRO A 73 23.24 -4.01 15.25
N ALA A 74 24.33 -3.55 14.65
CA ALA A 74 25.66 -3.75 15.18
C ALA A 74 25.95 -2.93 16.46
N GLY A 75 25.24 -1.83 16.68
CA GLY A 75 25.44 -0.92 17.80
C GLY A 75 24.18 -0.78 18.66
N GLU A 76 24.06 0.38 19.31
CA GLU A 76 22.87 0.75 20.08
C GLU A 76 21.62 0.78 19.17
N SER A 77 20.54 0.20 19.67
CA SER A 77 19.28 0.14 18.93
C SER A 77 18.58 1.49 18.89
N ARG A 78 18.14 1.90 17.72
CA ARG A 78 17.30 3.09 17.51
C ARG A 78 15.80 2.75 17.52
N GLY A 79 15.42 1.47 17.54
CA GLY A 79 14.04 1.02 17.56
C GLY A 79 13.83 -0.31 16.83
N LEU A 80 12.58 -0.58 16.50
CA LEU A 80 12.12 -1.77 15.80
C LEU A 80 11.46 -1.37 14.47
N ALA A 81 11.81 -2.06 13.39
CA ALA A 81 11.11 -2.02 12.12
C ALA A 81 10.46 -3.37 11.83
N LEU A 82 9.16 -3.37 11.58
CA LEU A 82 8.42 -4.52 11.06
C LEU A 82 8.40 -4.41 9.54
N PHE A 83 8.98 -5.37 8.83
CA PHE A 83 9.15 -5.25 7.38
C PHE A 83 8.28 -6.27 6.63
N ALA A 84 7.28 -5.78 5.91
CA ALA A 84 6.40 -6.55 5.04
C ALA A 84 6.99 -6.66 3.62
N SER A 85 7.24 -7.87 3.14
CA SER A 85 7.73 -8.09 1.77
C SER A 85 6.68 -7.75 0.71
N GLY A 86 7.06 -7.83 -0.57
CA GLY A 86 6.09 -7.90 -1.67
C GLY A 86 5.55 -9.32 -1.90
N ASP A 87 4.81 -9.50 -3.00
CA ASP A 87 4.21 -10.79 -3.43
C ASP A 87 5.24 -11.90 -3.67
N GLY A 88 6.50 -11.53 -3.86
CA GLY A 88 7.60 -12.48 -3.99
C GLY A 88 7.96 -13.20 -2.69
N GLY A 89 7.47 -12.74 -1.54
CA GLY A 89 7.86 -13.22 -0.22
C GLY A 89 9.19 -12.63 0.26
N TRP A 90 9.71 -13.15 1.38
CA TRP A 90 10.93 -12.67 2.01
C TRP A 90 12.18 -13.18 1.28
N ASN A 91 12.63 -12.46 0.26
CA ASN A 91 13.80 -12.82 -0.56
C ASN A 91 14.28 -11.65 -1.46
N LEU A 92 15.46 -11.81 -2.08
CA LEU A 92 16.03 -10.89 -3.08
C LEU A 92 16.07 -9.42 -2.61
N GLY A 93 15.55 -8.49 -3.40
CA GLY A 93 15.65 -7.04 -3.17
C GLY A 93 15.09 -6.56 -1.84
N VAL A 94 14.14 -7.28 -1.22
CA VAL A 94 13.66 -6.94 0.14
C VAL A 94 14.75 -7.15 1.20
N LEU A 95 15.68 -8.09 0.99
CA LEU A 95 16.81 -8.31 1.91
C LEU A 95 17.73 -7.09 1.92
N ASP A 96 18.04 -6.51 0.75
CA ASP A 96 18.86 -5.31 0.66
C ASP A 96 18.19 -4.12 1.38
N MET A 97 16.87 -3.97 1.22
CA MET A 97 16.09 -2.96 1.93
C MET A 97 16.13 -3.16 3.45
N ALA A 98 15.99 -4.42 3.91
CA ALA A 98 16.05 -4.77 5.32
C ALA A 98 17.45 -4.53 5.92
N HIS A 99 18.51 -4.96 5.22
CA HIS A 99 19.89 -4.71 5.64
C HIS A 99 20.21 -3.23 5.77
N GLU A 100 19.64 -2.40 4.90
CA GLU A 100 19.79 -0.96 4.98
C GLU A 100 19.14 -0.39 6.25
N ALA A 101 17.92 -0.83 6.61
CA ALA A 101 17.27 -0.44 7.86
C ALA A 101 18.07 -0.91 9.11
N VAL A 102 18.67 -2.10 9.04
CA VAL A 102 19.61 -2.60 10.08
C VAL A 102 20.84 -1.68 10.18
N GLY A 103 21.40 -1.27 9.06
CA GLY A 103 22.52 -0.33 8.99
C GLY A 103 22.21 1.05 9.58
N LEU A 104 20.94 1.45 9.57
CA LEU A 104 20.44 2.66 10.23
C LEU A 104 20.22 2.48 11.75
N GLY A 105 20.46 1.30 12.31
CA GLY A 105 20.39 1.03 13.75
C GLY A 105 19.08 0.40 14.22
N TYR A 106 18.22 -0.09 13.31
CA TYR A 106 17.01 -0.79 13.72
C TYR A 106 17.20 -2.28 13.95
N TRP A 107 16.50 -2.82 14.93
CA TRP A 107 16.07 -4.20 14.81
C TRP A 107 15.07 -4.31 13.67
N VAL A 108 15.20 -5.32 12.85
CA VAL A 108 14.25 -5.56 11.75
C VAL A 108 13.63 -6.93 11.92
N ALA A 109 12.31 -7.00 11.92
CA ALA A 109 11.53 -8.24 11.88
C ALA A 109 10.83 -8.34 10.51
N GLY A 110 11.43 -9.10 9.60
CA GLY A 110 10.97 -9.24 8.23
C GLY A 110 10.07 -10.45 8.03
N PHE A 111 8.93 -10.27 7.37
CA PHE A 111 7.95 -11.32 7.11
C PHE A 111 7.45 -11.35 5.67
N ALA A 112 6.99 -12.52 5.25
CA ALA A 112 6.42 -12.72 3.93
C ALA A 112 4.96 -12.25 3.88
N THR A 113 4.68 -11.14 3.20
CA THR A 113 3.31 -10.62 3.04
C THR A 113 2.33 -11.66 2.48
N PRO A 114 2.66 -12.51 1.47
CA PRO A 114 1.74 -13.54 1.02
C PRO A 114 1.35 -14.54 2.10
N GLN A 115 2.25 -14.88 3.02
CA GLN A 115 1.96 -15.77 4.14
C GLN A 115 1.04 -15.09 5.16
N PHE A 116 1.31 -13.82 5.46
CA PHE A 116 0.50 -12.99 6.36
C PHE A 116 -0.93 -12.84 5.82
N LEU A 117 -1.10 -12.41 4.56
CA LEU A 117 -2.42 -12.23 3.95
C LEU A 117 -3.20 -13.55 3.86
N LYS A 118 -2.52 -14.65 3.55
CA LYS A 118 -3.14 -15.99 3.56
C LYS A 118 -3.65 -16.37 4.95
N ALA A 119 -2.91 -16.04 5.99
CA ALA A 119 -3.32 -16.33 7.37
C ALA A 119 -4.49 -15.45 7.82
N LEU A 120 -4.50 -14.16 7.44
CA LEU A 120 -5.62 -13.26 7.64
C LEU A 120 -6.89 -13.75 6.96
N ASP A 121 -6.78 -14.19 5.70
CA ASP A 121 -7.91 -14.76 4.95
C ASP A 121 -8.47 -16.06 5.56
N ALA A 122 -7.63 -16.83 6.25
CA ALA A 122 -8.00 -18.09 6.90
C ALA A 122 -8.51 -17.89 8.34
N ALA A 123 -8.29 -16.74 8.96
CA ALA A 123 -8.78 -16.44 10.31
C ALA A 123 -10.32 -16.44 10.36
N GLU A 124 -10.91 -16.66 11.52
CA GLU A 124 -12.35 -16.60 11.71
C GLU A 124 -12.88 -15.16 11.53
N GLY A 125 -14.17 -15.04 11.26
CA GLY A 125 -14.86 -13.76 11.07
C GLY A 125 -15.02 -13.33 9.62
N GLU A 126 -15.79 -12.26 9.42
CA GLU A 126 -16.12 -11.72 8.09
C GLU A 126 -15.08 -10.70 7.60
N CYS A 127 -14.24 -10.21 8.47
CA CYS A 127 -13.14 -9.28 8.18
C CYS A 127 -11.84 -9.72 8.85
N SER A 128 -10.72 -9.14 8.43
CA SER A 128 -9.36 -9.47 8.89
C SER A 128 -8.79 -8.33 9.74
N ASP A 129 -8.38 -8.63 10.98
CA ASP A 129 -7.77 -7.69 11.94
C ASP A 129 -6.26 -7.53 11.66
N ALA A 130 -5.92 -6.84 10.56
CA ALA A 130 -4.53 -6.66 10.16
C ALA A 130 -3.71 -5.85 11.18
N ASP A 131 -4.30 -4.77 11.72
CA ASP A 131 -3.67 -3.91 12.71
C ASP A 131 -3.37 -4.67 14.01
N GLY A 132 -4.35 -5.39 14.57
CA GLY A 132 -4.14 -6.21 15.75
C GLY A 132 -3.12 -7.33 15.56
N TRP A 133 -2.96 -7.87 14.35
CA TRP A 133 -1.92 -8.85 14.08
C TRP A 133 -0.53 -8.23 14.01
N ILE A 134 -0.39 -7.04 13.43
CA ILE A 134 0.88 -6.28 13.43
C ILE A 134 1.28 -5.91 14.86
N ALA A 135 0.33 -5.50 15.71
CA ALA A 135 0.58 -5.27 17.13
C ALA A 135 1.07 -6.53 17.86
N LYS A 136 0.44 -7.69 17.61
CA LYS A 136 0.89 -8.98 18.17
C LYS A 136 2.30 -9.37 17.71
N LEU A 137 2.64 -9.10 16.43
CA LEU A 137 4.01 -9.31 15.94
C LEU A 137 5.00 -8.44 16.67
N SER A 138 4.71 -7.14 16.83
CA SER A 138 5.53 -6.21 17.59
C SER A 138 5.79 -6.72 19.02
N ASP A 139 4.72 -7.04 19.75
CA ASP A 139 4.78 -7.56 21.10
C ASP A 139 5.64 -8.83 21.21
N ALA A 140 5.47 -9.76 20.27
CA ALA A 140 6.23 -11.00 20.25
C ALA A 140 7.74 -10.74 20.07
N ILE A 141 8.11 -9.83 19.17
CA ILE A 141 9.52 -9.46 18.92
C ILE A 141 10.10 -8.70 20.12
N VAL A 142 9.39 -7.71 20.65
CA VAL A 142 9.82 -6.93 21.82
C VAL A 142 10.14 -7.85 22.99
N ARG A 143 9.24 -8.79 23.30
CA ARG A 143 9.44 -9.76 24.41
C ARG A 143 10.55 -10.76 24.12
N ALA A 144 10.61 -11.31 22.90
CA ALA A 144 11.59 -12.34 22.56
C ALA A 144 13.03 -11.84 22.56
N PHE A 145 13.23 -10.55 22.27
CA PHE A 145 14.57 -9.96 22.15
C PHE A 145 14.88 -8.91 23.22
N GLY A 146 14.00 -8.72 24.19
CA GLY A 146 14.22 -7.82 25.33
C GLY A 146 14.30 -6.34 24.94
N LEU A 147 13.52 -5.93 23.95
CA LEU A 147 13.41 -4.52 23.57
C LEU A 147 12.56 -3.75 24.61
N PRO A 148 12.67 -2.42 24.71
CA PRO A 148 11.82 -1.63 25.59
C PRO A 148 10.33 -1.89 25.31
N ILE A 149 9.54 -2.05 26.36
CA ILE A 149 8.12 -2.43 26.26
C ILE A 149 7.25 -1.34 25.60
N ASP A 150 7.70 -0.11 25.64
CA ASP A 150 7.09 1.07 25.03
C ASP A 150 7.59 1.34 23.61
N THR A 151 8.35 0.40 23.02
CA THR A 151 8.82 0.52 21.64
C THR A 151 7.64 0.65 20.66
N LYS A 152 7.55 1.79 19.98
CA LYS A 152 6.66 1.99 18.84
C LYS A 152 7.39 1.59 17.56
N PRO A 153 7.06 0.46 16.93
CA PRO A 153 7.75 0.05 15.71
C PRO A 153 7.38 0.96 14.55
N ILE A 154 8.32 1.20 13.65
CA ILE A 154 7.97 1.65 12.30
C ILE A 154 7.60 0.44 11.45
N VAL A 155 6.70 0.64 10.47
CA VAL A 155 6.34 -0.41 9.52
C VAL A 155 6.90 -0.04 8.15
N ILE A 156 7.71 -0.94 7.59
CA ILE A 156 8.27 -0.78 6.24
C ILE A 156 7.64 -1.82 5.34
N GLY A 157 7.32 -1.47 4.10
CA GLY A 157 6.75 -2.43 3.18
C GLY A 157 7.07 -2.16 1.73
N TYR A 158 7.16 -3.24 0.95
CA TYR A 158 7.40 -3.18 -0.48
C TYR A 158 6.24 -3.81 -1.26
N SER A 159 5.78 -3.15 -2.34
CA SER A 159 4.70 -3.65 -3.21
C SER A 159 3.42 -3.93 -2.38
N SER A 160 2.86 -5.15 -2.37
CA SER A 160 1.73 -5.50 -1.50
C SER A 160 2.00 -5.21 -0.01
N GLY A 161 3.25 -5.32 0.44
CA GLY A 161 3.65 -4.88 1.78
C GLY A 161 3.52 -3.37 1.98
N ALA A 162 3.75 -2.56 0.94
CA ALA A 162 3.56 -1.11 1.00
C ALA A 162 2.08 -0.73 1.23
N THR A 163 1.16 -1.52 0.67
CA THR A 163 -0.28 -1.36 0.91
C THR A 163 -0.66 -1.78 2.34
N VAL A 164 -0.05 -2.85 2.86
CA VAL A 164 -0.21 -3.25 4.28
C VAL A 164 0.24 -2.11 5.19
N VAL A 165 1.39 -1.45 4.92
CA VAL A 165 1.84 -0.27 5.69
C VAL A 165 0.75 0.80 5.73
N TYR A 166 0.20 1.17 4.59
CA TYR A 166 -0.88 2.16 4.54
C TYR A 166 -2.08 1.74 5.37
N ALA A 167 -2.56 0.50 5.20
CA ALA A 167 -3.76 0.02 5.87
C ALA A 167 -3.62 0.03 7.40
N VAL A 168 -2.47 -0.44 7.93
CA VAL A 168 -2.25 -0.46 9.38
C VAL A 168 -2.02 0.93 9.97
N LEU A 169 -1.34 1.83 9.26
CA LEU A 169 -1.20 3.23 9.68
C LEU A 169 -2.56 3.96 9.69
N ALA A 170 -3.41 3.67 8.71
CA ALA A 170 -4.75 4.26 8.63
C ALA A 170 -5.66 3.79 9.78
N GLU A 171 -5.43 2.61 10.33
CA GLU A 171 -6.17 2.04 11.45
C GLU A 171 -5.54 2.29 12.82
N ASP A 172 -4.28 2.72 12.90
CA ASP A 172 -3.55 2.95 14.17
C ASP A 172 -4.08 4.16 14.96
N ALA A 173 -5.36 4.12 15.34
CA ALA A 173 -5.96 5.14 16.18
C ALA A 173 -5.40 5.15 17.61
N GLY A 174 -4.65 4.13 18.00
CA GLY A 174 -3.98 4.02 19.29
C GLY A 174 -2.61 4.67 19.33
N HIS A 175 -2.10 5.17 18.22
CA HIS A 175 -0.73 5.69 18.07
C HIS A 175 0.33 4.71 18.56
N THR A 176 0.15 3.43 18.23
CA THR A 176 1.05 2.33 18.64
C THR A 176 2.24 2.19 17.70
N LEU A 177 2.13 2.74 16.48
CA LEU A 177 3.17 2.73 15.48
C LEU A 177 3.95 4.05 15.46
N GLY A 178 5.25 3.96 15.26
CA GLY A 178 6.15 5.10 15.14
C GLY A 178 6.15 5.72 13.73
N GLY A 179 5.41 5.13 12.79
CA GLY A 179 5.28 5.61 11.41
C GLY A 179 5.50 4.52 10.38
N GLY A 180 5.57 4.90 9.10
CA GLY A 180 5.72 3.95 8.03
C GLY A 180 6.48 4.43 6.80
N VAL A 181 7.06 3.45 6.09
CA VAL A 181 7.73 3.66 4.80
C VAL A 181 7.20 2.65 3.79
N SER A 182 6.61 3.14 2.72
CA SER A 182 6.06 2.34 1.62
C SER A 182 6.94 2.47 0.38
N LEU A 183 7.32 1.36 -0.24
CA LEU A 183 8.08 1.33 -1.50
C LEU A 183 7.24 0.68 -2.60
N GLY A 184 6.97 1.39 -3.69
CA GLY A 184 6.15 0.89 -4.79
C GLY A 184 4.69 0.65 -4.35
N PHE A 185 4.04 1.70 -3.88
CA PHE A 185 2.69 1.66 -3.30
C PHE A 185 1.60 1.50 -4.38
N CYS A 186 0.74 0.50 -4.21
CA CYS A 186 -0.57 0.39 -4.83
C CYS A 186 -1.65 0.49 -3.74
N PRO A 187 -2.84 1.01 -4.02
CA PRO A 187 -3.92 1.07 -3.03
C PRO A 187 -4.72 -0.23 -2.90
N ASP A 188 -4.30 -1.33 -3.52
CA ASP A 188 -5.06 -2.57 -3.57
C ASP A 188 -4.30 -3.79 -3.04
N LEU A 189 -5.06 -4.77 -2.52
CA LEU A 189 -4.55 -6.07 -2.08
C LEU A 189 -5.43 -7.21 -2.61
N LEU A 190 -4.78 -8.31 -3.01
CA LEU A 190 -5.44 -9.55 -3.42
C LEU A 190 -5.81 -10.40 -2.19
N ILE A 191 -6.83 -9.98 -1.47
CA ILE A 191 -7.36 -10.62 -0.26
C ILE A 191 -8.81 -11.03 -0.47
N LYS A 192 -9.27 -12.06 0.24
CA LYS A 192 -10.61 -12.61 0.11
C LYS A 192 -11.63 -11.92 1.02
N LYS A 193 -11.17 -11.46 2.18
CA LYS A 193 -11.96 -10.74 3.18
C LYS A 193 -11.47 -9.30 3.31
N PRO A 194 -12.39 -8.34 3.57
CA PRO A 194 -11.97 -6.97 3.86
C PRO A 194 -11.14 -6.92 5.15
N PHE A 195 -10.32 -5.90 5.30
CA PHE A 195 -9.78 -5.57 6.63
C PHE A 195 -10.92 -5.04 7.51
N CYS A 196 -10.87 -5.36 8.79
CA CYS A 196 -11.89 -4.89 9.71
C CYS A 196 -11.85 -3.36 9.81
N PRO A 197 -13.00 -2.68 9.77
CA PRO A 197 -13.03 -1.27 10.07
C PRO A 197 -12.71 -1.10 11.56
N GLY A 198 -11.48 -0.68 11.85
CA GLY A 198 -11.02 -0.40 13.20
C GLY A 198 -11.35 1.04 13.62
N ARG A 199 -10.60 1.53 14.60
CA ARG A 199 -10.82 2.89 15.14
C ARG A 199 -10.38 4.00 14.18
N GLY A 200 -9.43 3.70 13.28
CA GLY A 200 -8.94 4.63 12.27
C GLY A 200 -9.95 4.90 11.15
N GLY A 201 -10.92 3.99 10.96
CA GLY A 201 -11.98 4.11 9.97
C GLY A 201 -11.51 3.95 8.53
N LEU A 202 -10.58 3.01 8.29
CA LEU A 202 -10.17 2.59 6.96
C LEU A 202 -11.39 2.11 6.17
N THR A 203 -11.58 2.63 4.96
CA THR A 203 -12.59 2.17 4.03
C THR A 203 -11.96 1.52 2.82
N GLN A 204 -12.68 0.57 2.22
CA GLN A 204 -12.20 -0.22 1.11
C GLN A 204 -13.35 -0.73 0.26
N GLN A 205 -13.10 -0.93 -1.01
CA GLN A 205 -14.09 -1.38 -1.97
C GLN A 205 -13.66 -2.71 -2.59
N LYS A 206 -14.60 -3.67 -2.65
CA LYS A 206 -14.33 -4.95 -3.30
C LYS A 206 -14.23 -4.78 -4.81
N GLN A 207 -13.17 -5.29 -5.41
CA GLN A 207 -13.02 -5.32 -6.86
C GLN A 207 -14.04 -6.29 -7.48
N GLN A 208 -14.78 -5.80 -8.47
CA GLN A 208 -15.83 -6.57 -9.15
C GLN A 208 -15.30 -7.39 -10.32
N VAL A 209 -14.10 -7.11 -10.79
CA VAL A 209 -13.43 -7.79 -11.89
C VAL A 209 -12.10 -8.36 -11.43
N ALA A 210 -11.65 -9.42 -12.09
CA ALA A 210 -10.35 -10.03 -11.78
C ALA A 210 -9.18 -9.09 -12.10
N PRO A 211 -8.11 -9.12 -11.29
CA PRO A 211 -7.94 -9.95 -10.10
C PRO A 211 -8.81 -9.47 -8.94
N PHE A 212 -9.49 -10.42 -8.27
CA PHE A 212 -10.36 -10.07 -7.16
C PHE A 212 -9.56 -9.72 -5.92
N GLY A 213 -10.02 -8.71 -5.20
CA GLY A 213 -9.39 -8.20 -4.00
C GLY A 213 -10.14 -6.99 -3.47
N TYR A 214 -9.42 -6.13 -2.76
CA TYR A 214 -9.97 -4.89 -2.23
C TYR A 214 -9.05 -3.72 -2.58
N VAL A 215 -9.66 -2.58 -2.93
CA VAL A 215 -9.00 -1.29 -3.11
C VAL A 215 -9.30 -0.44 -1.89
N PHE A 216 -8.27 0.09 -1.26
CA PHE A 216 -8.39 0.97 -0.10
C PHE A 216 -8.63 2.41 -0.55
N ASP A 217 -9.56 3.07 0.12
CA ASP A 217 -9.82 4.48 -0.10
C ASP A 217 -8.76 5.32 0.63
N LYS A 218 -8.49 6.51 0.11
CA LYS A 218 -7.63 7.48 0.79
C LYS A 218 -8.29 7.96 2.08
N ARG A 219 -7.55 7.93 3.18
CA ARG A 219 -7.96 8.56 4.45
C ARG A 219 -7.70 10.06 4.42
N GLU A 220 -8.53 10.83 5.11
CA GLU A 220 -8.30 12.27 5.29
C GLU A 220 -7.05 12.52 6.13
N THR A 221 -6.81 11.67 7.14
CA THR A 221 -5.62 11.75 7.99
C THR A 221 -5.07 10.37 8.29
N VAL A 222 -3.76 10.24 8.17
CA VAL A 222 -2.95 9.15 8.73
C VAL A 222 -2.23 9.73 9.94
N GLN A 223 -2.39 9.12 11.10
CA GLN A 223 -1.99 9.71 12.40
C GLN A 223 -0.50 9.59 12.70
N ALA A 224 0.27 8.93 11.86
CA ALA A 224 1.69 8.72 12.03
C ALA A 224 2.48 9.17 10.80
N PRO A 225 3.77 9.52 10.94
CA PRO A 225 4.62 9.89 9.80
C PRO A 225 4.61 8.80 8.73
N TRP A 226 4.39 9.18 7.49
CA TRP A 226 4.35 8.23 6.38
C TRP A 226 5.14 8.74 5.18
N ARG A 227 6.04 7.92 4.67
CA ARG A 227 6.84 8.21 3.47
C ARG A 227 6.56 7.16 2.41
N ILE A 228 6.22 7.61 1.20
CA ILE A 228 6.01 6.73 0.05
C ILE A 228 7.12 6.98 -0.96
N LEU A 229 7.95 5.97 -1.22
CA LEU A 229 8.91 6.01 -2.31
C LEU A 229 8.27 5.36 -3.53
N GLN A 230 8.06 6.16 -4.58
CA GLN A 230 7.37 5.70 -5.78
C GLN A 230 8.22 5.93 -7.03
N GLY A 231 8.47 4.85 -7.76
CA GLY A 231 9.16 4.93 -9.03
C GLY A 231 8.29 5.56 -10.12
N GLU A 232 8.80 6.59 -10.81
CA GLU A 232 8.07 7.24 -11.91
C GLU A 232 7.93 6.32 -13.15
N ALA A 233 8.79 5.32 -13.28
CA ALA A 233 8.73 4.29 -14.33
C ALA A 233 8.03 2.99 -13.87
N ASP A 234 7.32 3.02 -12.75
CA ASP A 234 6.58 1.88 -12.23
C ASP A 234 5.37 1.58 -13.13
N GLN A 235 5.34 0.37 -13.70
CA GLN A 235 4.26 -0.11 -14.59
C GLN A 235 3.33 -1.13 -13.89
N VAL A 236 3.56 -1.38 -12.61
CA VAL A 236 2.75 -2.29 -11.78
C VAL A 236 1.81 -1.48 -10.88
N CYS A 237 2.37 -0.51 -10.16
CA CYS A 237 1.63 0.44 -9.33
C CYS A 237 1.68 1.82 -9.98
N ASP A 238 0.53 2.34 -10.42
CA ASP A 238 0.47 3.65 -11.08
C ASP A 238 1.07 4.75 -10.18
N PRO A 239 2.14 5.43 -10.64
CA PRO A 239 2.87 6.41 -9.84
C PRO A 239 2.00 7.54 -9.28
N LYS A 240 0.87 7.83 -9.89
CA LYS A 240 -0.05 8.90 -9.45
C LYS A 240 -0.70 8.64 -8.08
N PHE A 241 -0.77 7.37 -7.62
CA PHE A 241 -1.38 7.06 -6.32
C PHE A 241 -0.56 7.62 -5.16
N ALA A 242 0.77 7.58 -5.22
CA ALA A 242 1.61 8.06 -4.12
C ALA A 242 1.34 9.54 -3.78
N PRO A 243 1.45 10.51 -4.70
CA PRO A 243 1.11 11.89 -4.40
C PRO A 243 -0.35 12.09 -4.03
N ALA A 244 -1.30 11.36 -4.67
CA ALA A 244 -2.72 11.48 -4.37
C ALA A 244 -3.06 11.06 -2.93
N PHE A 245 -2.42 10.01 -2.41
CA PHE A 245 -2.69 9.51 -1.06
C PHE A 245 -2.09 10.39 0.05
N VAL A 246 -1.00 11.11 -0.22
CA VAL A 246 -0.39 12.01 0.78
C VAL A 246 -0.93 13.44 0.72
N GLU A 247 -1.63 13.81 -0.34
CA GLU A 247 -2.22 15.15 -0.48
C GLU A 247 -3.13 15.48 0.71
N GLY A 248 -2.89 16.63 1.35
CA GLY A 248 -3.64 17.08 2.53
C GLY A 248 -3.26 16.39 3.85
N GLN A 249 -2.33 15.43 3.83
CA GLN A 249 -1.81 14.78 5.05
C GLN A 249 -0.74 15.64 5.71
N ALA A 250 -0.83 15.81 7.04
CA ALA A 250 0.08 16.70 7.78
C ALA A 250 1.53 16.19 7.80
N ASP A 251 1.73 14.89 7.95
CA ASP A 251 3.06 14.26 8.04
C ASP A 251 3.22 13.06 7.10
N ALA A 252 2.67 13.18 5.89
CA ALA A 252 2.91 12.19 4.84
C ALA A 252 3.55 12.85 3.62
N LYS A 253 4.46 12.14 2.95
CA LYS A 253 5.21 12.65 1.81
C LYS A 253 5.43 11.56 0.77
N ALA A 254 5.18 11.89 -0.49
CA ALA A 254 5.58 11.07 -1.63
C ALA A 254 6.97 11.51 -2.13
N VAL A 255 7.88 10.56 -2.22
CA VAL A 255 9.23 10.72 -2.78
C VAL A 255 9.21 10.06 -4.16
N MET A 256 9.05 10.89 -5.20
CA MET A 256 9.03 10.42 -6.58
C MET A 256 10.46 10.14 -7.06
N LEU A 257 10.66 8.97 -7.68
CA LEU A 257 11.98 8.45 -8.02
C LEU A 257 12.13 8.35 -9.54
N PRO A 258 12.81 9.29 -10.19
CA PRO A 258 13.04 9.24 -11.63
C PRO A 258 13.78 7.95 -12.06
N LYS A 259 13.33 7.34 -13.17
CA LYS A 259 13.94 6.13 -13.76
C LYS A 259 13.91 4.88 -12.86
N VAL A 260 13.13 4.89 -11.79
CA VAL A 260 12.90 3.72 -10.94
C VAL A 260 11.59 3.05 -11.37
N GLY A 261 11.66 1.76 -11.68
CA GLY A 261 10.49 0.91 -11.93
C GLY A 261 10.10 0.15 -10.66
N HIS A 262 9.02 -0.63 -10.72
CA HIS A 262 8.47 -1.37 -9.57
C HIS A 262 9.50 -2.25 -8.84
N GLY A 263 10.43 -2.85 -9.57
CA GLY A 263 11.43 -3.77 -9.00
C GLY A 263 12.57 -3.12 -8.23
N PHE A 264 12.68 -1.79 -8.18
CA PHE A 264 13.78 -1.08 -7.50
C PHE A 264 15.17 -1.64 -7.84
N GLY A 265 15.37 -1.99 -9.14
CA GLY A 265 16.52 -2.80 -9.60
C GLY A 265 17.89 -2.11 -9.55
N VAL A 266 17.94 -0.78 -9.42
CA VAL A 266 19.18 0.01 -9.44
C VAL A 266 19.31 0.82 -8.15
N PRO A 267 19.97 0.29 -7.10
CA PRO A 267 20.00 0.89 -5.76
C PRO A 267 20.45 2.36 -5.72
N LYS A 268 21.42 2.75 -6.52
CA LYS A 268 21.92 4.14 -6.55
C LYS A 268 20.83 5.19 -6.89
N ASN A 269 19.73 4.78 -7.51
CA ASN A 269 18.66 5.69 -7.94
C ASN A 269 17.59 5.90 -6.86
N TRP A 270 17.59 5.11 -5.77
CA TRP A 270 16.54 5.17 -4.75
C TRP A 270 17.03 4.93 -3.31
N MET A 271 18.13 4.21 -3.11
CA MET A 271 18.63 3.86 -1.78
C MET A 271 18.94 5.09 -0.90
N PRO A 272 19.54 6.18 -1.41
CA PRO A 272 19.72 7.39 -0.61
C PRO A 272 18.40 7.95 -0.09
N GLN A 273 17.39 8.04 -0.95
CA GLN A 273 16.06 8.55 -0.61
C GLN A 273 15.35 7.62 0.39
N TYR A 274 15.56 6.31 0.29
CA TYR A 274 15.05 5.35 1.26
C TYR A 274 15.66 5.57 2.65
N ARG A 275 16.99 5.73 2.74
CA ARG A 275 17.67 6.05 4.00
C ARG A 275 17.12 7.32 4.64
N ASP A 276 16.96 8.37 3.83
CA ASP A 276 16.45 9.65 4.31
C ASP A 276 15.00 9.52 4.79
N SER A 277 14.15 8.80 4.05
CA SER A 277 12.77 8.54 4.43
C SER A 277 12.65 7.77 5.76
N VAL A 278 13.50 6.75 5.96
CA VAL A 278 13.54 6.01 7.23
C VAL A 278 14.00 6.92 8.38
N ARG A 279 15.00 7.78 8.16
CA ARG A 279 15.45 8.76 9.17
C ARG A 279 14.38 9.81 9.48
N GLU A 280 13.72 10.35 8.47
CA GLU A 280 12.63 11.33 8.65
C GLU A 280 11.50 10.75 9.52
N VAL A 281 11.11 9.49 9.30
CA VAL A 281 10.09 8.82 10.13
C VAL A 281 10.57 8.62 11.57
N LEU A 282 11.88 8.33 11.78
CA LEU A 282 12.47 8.22 13.12
C LEU A 282 12.51 9.53 13.89
N GLU A 283 12.83 10.62 13.19
CA GLU A 283 13.06 11.93 13.79
C GLU A 283 11.77 12.72 13.97
N ALA A 284 10.67 12.28 13.36
CA ALA A 284 9.37 12.86 13.60
C ALA A 284 9.00 12.69 15.08
N LYS A 285 8.84 13.81 15.75
CA LYS A 285 8.45 13.84 17.17
C LYS A 285 6.97 13.48 17.27
N HIS A 286 6.69 12.43 17.99
CA HIS A 286 5.32 11.97 18.32
C HIS A 286 4.84 12.57 19.63
#